data_84ccbe911146fc5f5799978b4478d73f
#
_entry.id   84ccbe911146fc5f5799978b4478d73f
#
_cell.length_a   1.000
_cell.length_b   1.000
_cell.length_c   1.000
_cell.angle_alpha   90.00
_cell.angle_beta   90.00
_cell.angle_gamma   90.00
#
_symmetry.space_group_name_H-M   'P 1'
#
loop_
_entity.id
_entity.type
_entity.pdbx_description
1 polymer ?
#
loop_
_entity_poly.entity_id
_entity_poly.type
_entity_poly.pdbx_seq_one_letter_code
_entity_poly.pdbx_strand_id
1 'polypeptide(L)'
;MSLYKKRHFLLVGFMSGLLIFALLLSAIVGGTSALDMNSRFDRYVEELFRQEVSANTITLHYTVKDPESYGIQNPPVSCGYAGTDSALICASAENALASLHQFKRNKLSDYNKLTYDILEHSYTSSLEMGPYLLYEEPLTPLTGTQAQLPILLSEYRFYNTDDIDTYLKLLTTIPDYFQSIVTFEKAKSNA
;
A
#
# COMPACT_ATOMS: atom_id res chain seq x y z
N MET A 1 -1.97 -15.21 -27.77
CA MET A 1 -1.37 -15.65 -26.50
C MET A 1 -2.29 -15.12 -25.41
N SER A 2 -2.94 -16.02 -24.69
CA SER A 2 -4.18 -15.86 -23.93
C SER A 2 -4.10 -14.83 -22.81
N LEU A 3 -5.17 -14.02 -22.66
CA LEU A 3 -5.46 -13.13 -21.53
C LEU A 3 -5.26 -13.80 -20.15
N TYR A 4 -5.43 -15.10 -20.09
CA TYR A 4 -5.18 -15.93 -18.90
C TYR A 4 -3.71 -15.93 -18.47
N LYS A 5 -2.74 -15.94 -19.40
CA LYS A 5 -1.30 -15.84 -19.10
C LYS A 5 -0.90 -14.46 -18.55
N LYS A 6 -1.56 -13.38 -19.01
CA LYS A 6 -1.32 -12.02 -18.48
C LYS A 6 -1.81 -11.87 -17.03
N ARG A 7 -2.95 -12.47 -16.68
CA ARG A 7 -3.49 -12.44 -15.30
C ARG A 7 -2.58 -13.18 -14.31
N HIS A 8 -2.03 -14.34 -14.69
CA HIS A 8 -1.06 -15.03 -13.83
C HIS A 8 0.25 -14.26 -13.66
N PHE A 9 0.69 -13.53 -14.68
CA PHE A 9 1.91 -12.74 -14.59
C PHE A 9 1.73 -11.50 -13.68
N LEU A 10 0.55 -10.87 -13.69
CA LEU A 10 0.21 -9.76 -12.78
C LEU A 10 0.01 -10.23 -11.32
N LEU A 11 -0.66 -11.37 -11.12
CA LEU A 11 -0.82 -11.99 -9.79
C LEU A 11 0.52 -12.46 -9.21
N VAL A 12 1.38 -13.05 -10.04
CA VAL A 12 2.74 -13.45 -9.63
C VAL A 12 3.61 -12.23 -9.36
N GLY A 13 3.45 -11.13 -10.11
CA GLY A 13 4.16 -9.87 -9.85
C GLY A 13 3.76 -9.22 -8.52
N PHE A 14 2.47 -9.27 -8.15
CA PHE A 14 1.99 -8.73 -6.87
C PHE A 14 2.37 -9.63 -5.68
N MET A 15 2.24 -10.96 -5.83
CA MET A 15 2.70 -11.91 -4.80
C MET A 15 4.23 -11.92 -4.66
N SER A 16 4.99 -11.76 -5.77
CA SER A 16 6.44 -11.66 -5.69
C SER A 16 6.88 -10.32 -5.07
N GLY A 17 6.15 -9.24 -5.28
CA GLY A 17 6.34 -7.96 -4.60
C GLY A 17 6.19 -8.09 -3.09
N LEU A 18 5.15 -8.78 -2.62
CA LEU A 18 4.87 -9.01 -1.19
C LEU A 18 5.87 -9.97 -0.53
N LEU A 19 6.32 -11.00 -1.26
CA LEU A 19 7.38 -11.93 -0.78
C LEU A 19 8.76 -11.27 -0.77
N ILE A 20 9.10 -10.50 -1.80
CA ILE A 20 10.33 -9.69 -1.83
C ILE A 20 10.30 -8.64 -0.73
N PHE A 21 9.13 -8.07 -0.45
CA PHE A 21 8.88 -7.15 0.64
C PHE A 21 9.16 -7.76 2.03
N ALA A 22 8.61 -8.93 2.33
CA ALA A 22 8.88 -9.60 3.60
C ALA A 22 10.38 -9.96 3.74
N LEU A 23 11.05 -10.32 2.65
CA LEU A 23 12.49 -10.61 2.64
C LEU A 23 13.35 -9.35 2.78
N LEU A 24 12.98 -8.23 2.14
CA LEU A 24 13.69 -6.96 2.28
C LEU A 24 13.51 -6.36 3.66
N LEU A 25 12.30 -6.40 4.23
CA LEU A 25 12.06 -5.97 5.61
C LEU A 25 12.82 -6.85 6.62
N SER A 26 12.87 -8.16 6.41
CA SER A 26 13.65 -9.05 7.27
C SER A 26 15.16 -8.76 7.20
N ALA A 27 15.67 -8.36 6.03
CA ALA A 27 17.07 -7.96 5.85
C ALA A 27 17.38 -6.63 6.55
N ILE A 28 16.48 -5.66 6.53
CA ILE A 28 16.62 -4.38 7.24
C ILE A 28 16.61 -4.61 8.76
N VAL A 29 15.74 -5.48 9.24
CA VAL A 29 15.61 -5.82 10.66
C VAL A 29 16.74 -6.74 11.13
N GLY A 30 17.17 -7.70 10.29
CA GLY A 30 18.23 -8.68 10.59
C GLY A 30 19.67 -8.18 10.38
N GLY A 31 19.85 -7.01 9.76
CA GLY A 31 21.16 -6.42 9.48
C GLY A 31 21.96 -6.20 10.77
N THR A 32 23.02 -6.97 10.93
CA THR A 32 24.00 -6.79 12.00
C THR A 32 24.65 -5.46 11.83
N SER A 33 24.54 -4.54 12.78
CA SER A 33 25.54 -3.52 12.82
C SER A 33 25.36 -2.41 13.82
N ALA A 34 26.31 -1.63 13.90
CA ALA A 34 26.63 -0.38 14.54
C ALA A 34 25.49 0.66 14.74
N LEU A 35 24.30 0.44 14.18
CA LEU A 35 23.14 1.29 14.40
C LEU A 35 22.38 0.85 15.65
N ASP A 36 22.00 1.82 16.46
CA ASP A 36 21.15 1.58 17.62
C ASP A 36 19.73 1.15 17.19
N MET A 37 18.93 0.70 18.15
CA MET A 37 17.59 0.21 17.91
C MET A 37 16.68 1.29 17.29
N ASN A 38 16.85 2.56 17.67
CA ASN A 38 16.05 3.65 17.15
C ASN A 38 16.35 3.91 15.66
N SER A 39 17.62 4.04 15.29
CA SER A 39 18.01 4.23 13.89
C SER A 39 17.57 3.08 12.97
N ARG A 40 17.48 1.85 13.48
CA ARG A 40 16.94 0.72 12.75
C ARG A 40 15.42 0.83 12.59
N PHE A 41 14.74 1.24 13.66
CA PHE A 41 13.30 1.44 13.65
C PHE A 41 12.90 2.61 12.73
N ASP A 42 13.62 3.72 12.77
CA ASP A 42 13.40 4.86 11.90
C ASP A 42 13.47 4.46 10.42
N ARG A 43 14.50 3.69 10.03
CA ARG A 43 14.60 3.17 8.65
C ARG A 43 13.46 2.22 8.28
N TYR A 44 13.00 1.41 9.22
CA TYR A 44 11.86 0.53 9.01
C TYR A 44 10.59 1.35 8.73
N VAL A 45 10.34 2.41 9.52
CA VAL A 45 9.20 3.31 9.35
C VAL A 45 9.30 4.09 8.04
N GLU A 46 10.49 4.58 7.67
CA GLU A 46 10.71 5.24 6.38
C GLU A 46 10.41 4.31 5.20
N GLU A 47 10.79 3.06 5.28
CA GLU A 47 10.51 2.09 4.22
C GLU A 47 9.03 1.76 4.12
N LEU A 48 8.33 1.62 5.26
CA LEU A 48 6.88 1.48 5.29
C LEU A 48 6.19 2.68 4.63
N PHE A 49 6.63 3.90 4.96
CA PHE A 49 6.10 5.12 4.36
C PHE A 49 6.28 5.12 2.84
N ARG A 50 7.51 4.84 2.34
CA ARG A 50 7.78 4.80 0.89
C ARG A 50 6.86 3.83 0.17
N GLN A 51 6.64 2.66 0.74
CA GLN A 51 5.81 1.63 0.14
C GLN A 51 4.34 2.00 0.12
N GLU A 52 3.84 2.52 1.22
CA GLU A 52 2.44 2.94 1.35
C GLU A 52 2.12 4.04 0.33
N VAL A 53 2.94 5.09 0.27
CA VAL A 53 2.68 6.21 -0.65
C VAL A 53 2.89 5.82 -2.12
N SER A 54 3.75 4.83 -2.40
CA SER A 54 4.02 4.37 -3.78
C SER A 54 2.99 3.38 -4.30
N ALA A 55 2.13 2.83 -3.46
CA ALA A 55 1.12 1.85 -3.85
C ALA A 55 0.04 2.43 -4.77
N ASN A 56 -0.18 3.74 -4.71
CA ASN A 56 -1.21 4.45 -5.48
C ASN A 56 -0.67 5.80 -5.95
N THR A 57 -0.74 6.08 -7.25
CA THR A 57 -0.21 7.30 -7.85
C THR A 57 -0.89 8.56 -7.31
N ILE A 58 -2.20 8.51 -7.03
CA ILE A 58 -2.94 9.65 -6.46
C ILE A 58 -2.45 9.91 -5.04
N THR A 59 -2.32 8.87 -4.21
CA THR A 59 -1.78 9.00 -2.86
C THR A 59 -0.38 9.59 -2.89
N LEU A 60 0.51 9.09 -3.75
CA LEU A 60 1.86 9.62 -3.89
C LEU A 60 1.85 11.10 -4.27
N HIS A 61 1.07 11.46 -5.29
CA HIS A 61 0.99 12.83 -5.81
C HIS A 61 0.53 13.86 -4.76
N TYR A 62 -0.47 13.49 -3.94
CA TYR A 62 -1.01 14.39 -2.92
C TYR A 62 -0.25 14.37 -1.60
N THR A 63 0.56 13.35 -1.34
CA THR A 63 1.30 13.18 -0.08
C THR A 63 2.74 13.68 -0.19
N VAL A 64 3.39 13.45 -1.33
CA VAL A 64 4.84 13.70 -1.49
C VAL A 64 5.08 14.63 -2.67
N LYS A 65 5.61 15.83 -2.38
CA LYS A 65 5.92 16.83 -3.40
C LYS A 65 7.11 16.43 -4.27
N ASP A 66 8.11 15.81 -3.67
CA ASP A 66 9.36 15.41 -4.31
C ASP A 66 9.67 13.95 -3.94
N PRO A 67 9.15 12.97 -4.71
CA PRO A 67 9.36 11.55 -4.44
C PRO A 67 10.83 11.13 -4.44
N GLU A 68 11.66 11.73 -5.29
CA GLU A 68 13.08 11.38 -5.40
C GLU A 68 13.84 11.68 -4.10
N SER A 69 13.47 12.76 -3.39
CA SER A 69 14.07 13.12 -2.10
C SER A 69 13.83 12.07 -1.02
N TYR A 70 12.77 11.25 -1.18
CA TYR A 70 12.45 10.10 -0.33
C TYR A 70 13.00 8.78 -0.88
N GLY A 71 13.80 8.82 -1.96
CA GLY A 71 14.33 7.62 -2.61
C GLY A 71 13.30 6.83 -3.42
N ILE A 72 12.12 7.43 -3.71
CA ILE A 72 11.08 6.83 -4.53
C ILE A 72 11.41 7.09 -6.00
N GLN A 73 11.83 6.06 -6.72
CA GLN A 73 12.19 6.14 -8.13
C GLN A 73 11.27 5.26 -8.96
N ASN A 74 10.73 5.80 -10.06
CA ASN A 74 9.88 5.09 -11.01
C ASN A 74 8.74 4.29 -10.34
N PRO A 75 7.92 4.90 -9.46
CA PRO A 75 6.82 4.19 -8.82
C PRO A 75 5.83 3.67 -9.87
N PRO A 76 5.16 2.55 -9.61
CA PRO A 76 4.15 2.03 -10.52
C PRO A 76 3.01 3.03 -10.67
N VAL A 77 2.54 3.25 -11.91
CA VAL A 77 1.39 4.11 -12.17
C VAL A 77 0.11 3.29 -12.00
N SER A 78 -0.69 3.63 -11.01
CA SER A 78 -1.91 2.90 -10.64
C SER A 78 -2.90 3.77 -9.86
N CYS A 79 -4.19 3.54 -10.07
CA CYS A 79 -5.25 4.04 -9.20
C CYS A 79 -5.48 3.17 -7.96
N GLY A 80 -4.75 2.06 -7.83
CA GLY A 80 -4.97 1.06 -6.78
C GLY A 80 -5.81 -0.14 -7.27
N TYR A 81 -6.28 -0.93 -6.31
CA TYR A 81 -7.03 -2.16 -6.58
C TYR A 81 -7.94 -2.50 -5.40
N ALA A 82 -9.21 -2.83 -5.65
CA ALA A 82 -10.13 -3.35 -4.66
C ALA A 82 -9.98 -4.88 -4.56
N GLY A 83 -9.29 -5.37 -3.53
CA GLY A 83 -9.04 -6.78 -3.29
C GLY A 83 -10.25 -7.48 -2.64
N THR A 84 -10.43 -8.77 -2.93
CA THR A 84 -11.50 -9.61 -2.36
C THR A 84 -10.98 -10.76 -1.49
N ASP A 85 -9.66 -10.87 -1.32
CA ASP A 85 -9.00 -11.96 -0.61
C ASP A 85 -8.69 -11.56 0.83
N SER A 86 -9.61 -11.88 1.75
CA SER A 86 -9.45 -11.63 3.19
C SER A 86 -8.28 -12.41 3.79
N ALA A 87 -7.99 -13.60 3.30
CA ALA A 87 -6.86 -14.40 3.79
C ALA A 87 -5.51 -13.72 3.47
N LEU A 88 -5.41 -13.10 2.29
CA LEU A 88 -4.23 -12.33 1.90
C LEU A 88 -4.04 -11.09 2.80
N ILE A 89 -5.13 -10.39 3.14
CA ILE A 89 -5.08 -9.23 4.05
C ILE A 89 -4.64 -9.66 5.45
N CYS A 90 -5.23 -10.73 6.00
CA CYS A 90 -4.84 -11.28 7.29
C CYS A 90 -3.35 -11.69 7.30
N ALA A 91 -2.90 -12.44 6.29
CA ALA A 91 -1.51 -12.85 6.18
C ALA A 91 -0.54 -11.66 6.06
N SER A 92 -0.95 -10.60 5.37
CA SER A 92 -0.16 -9.36 5.27
C SER A 92 -0.04 -8.67 6.63
N ALA A 93 -1.15 -8.55 7.38
CA ALA A 93 -1.16 -7.97 8.71
C ALA A 93 -0.33 -8.80 9.72
N GLU A 94 -0.43 -10.13 9.68
CA GLU A 94 0.39 -11.04 10.49
C GLU A 94 1.89 -10.84 10.22
N ASN A 95 2.28 -10.77 8.95
CA ASN A 95 3.67 -10.54 8.56
C ASN A 95 4.18 -9.16 9.00
N ALA A 96 3.34 -8.13 8.92
CA ALA A 96 3.65 -6.79 9.38
C ALA A 96 3.84 -6.75 10.90
N LEU A 97 2.97 -7.40 11.68
CA LEU A 97 3.11 -7.57 13.13
C LEU A 97 4.38 -8.34 13.49
N ALA A 98 4.66 -9.45 12.81
CA ALA A 98 5.87 -10.23 13.03
C ALA A 98 7.13 -9.40 12.77
N SER A 99 7.13 -8.55 11.76
CA SER A 99 8.24 -7.63 11.44
C SER A 99 8.39 -6.54 12.50
N LEU A 100 7.29 -5.94 12.95
CA LEU A 100 7.26 -4.93 13.99
C LEU A 100 7.79 -5.50 15.34
N HIS A 101 7.36 -6.71 15.69
CA HIS A 101 7.74 -7.38 16.94
C HIS A 101 9.23 -7.77 17.04
N GLN A 102 9.99 -7.66 15.95
CA GLN A 102 11.45 -7.80 15.99
C GLN A 102 12.12 -6.61 16.69
N PHE A 103 11.44 -5.48 16.83
CA PHE A 103 11.91 -4.34 17.61
C PHE A 103 11.46 -4.46 19.06
N LYS A 104 12.41 -4.23 19.98
CA LYS A 104 12.10 -4.24 21.43
C LYS A 104 11.57 -2.87 21.84
N ARG A 105 10.25 -2.73 21.94
CA ARG A 105 9.55 -1.48 22.28
C ARG A 105 10.20 -0.73 23.45
N ASN A 106 10.59 -1.43 24.52
CA ASN A 106 11.19 -0.83 25.72
C ASN A 106 12.58 -0.22 25.48
N LYS A 107 13.24 -0.51 24.34
CA LYS A 107 14.53 0.07 23.94
C LYS A 107 14.38 1.23 22.95
N LEU A 108 13.17 1.55 22.53
CA LEU A 108 12.86 2.67 21.65
C LEU A 108 12.78 3.98 22.45
N SER A 109 13.03 5.09 21.77
CA SER A 109 12.75 6.43 22.29
C SER A 109 11.24 6.61 22.51
N ASP A 110 10.84 7.60 23.31
CA ASP A 110 9.41 7.82 23.57
C ASP A 110 8.64 8.17 22.31
N TYR A 111 9.26 8.89 21.36
CA TYR A 111 8.70 9.15 20.04
C TYR A 111 8.48 7.83 19.26
N ASN A 112 9.49 6.98 19.20
CA ASN A 112 9.41 5.72 18.46
C ASN A 112 8.50 4.69 19.15
N LYS A 113 8.34 4.75 20.48
CA LYS A 113 7.32 3.95 21.19
C LYS A 113 5.91 4.30 20.74
N LEU A 114 5.62 5.60 20.58
CA LEU A 114 4.31 6.02 20.10
C LEU A 114 4.06 5.52 18.67
N THR A 115 5.04 5.65 17.79
CA THR A 115 4.95 5.13 16.41
C THR A 115 4.77 3.61 16.41
N TYR A 116 5.52 2.89 17.26
CA TYR A 116 5.37 1.44 17.43
C TYR A 116 3.96 1.06 17.85
N ASP A 117 3.39 1.74 18.86
CA ASP A 117 2.06 1.45 19.39
C ASP A 117 0.96 1.73 18.34
N ILE A 118 1.12 2.79 17.54
CA ILE A 118 0.20 3.09 16.44
C ILE A 118 0.25 2.00 15.38
N LEU A 119 1.44 1.57 14.96
CA LEU A 119 1.61 0.50 13.97
C LEU A 119 1.06 -0.84 14.50
N GLU A 120 1.36 -1.20 15.75
CA GLU A 120 0.85 -2.43 16.36
C GLU A 120 -0.67 -2.43 16.41
N HIS A 121 -1.28 -1.33 16.86
CA HIS A 121 -2.73 -1.18 16.86
C HIS A 121 -3.33 -1.27 15.46
N SER A 122 -2.73 -0.58 14.48
CA SER A 122 -3.18 -0.60 13.09
C SER A 122 -3.16 -2.00 12.49
N TYR A 123 -2.05 -2.72 12.64
CA TYR A 123 -1.91 -4.08 12.10
C TYR A 123 -2.82 -5.08 12.82
N THR A 124 -2.98 -4.96 14.14
CA THR A 124 -3.92 -5.78 14.91
C THR A 124 -5.36 -5.54 14.44
N SER A 125 -5.75 -4.28 14.26
CA SER A 125 -7.07 -3.93 13.74
C SER A 125 -7.28 -4.47 12.32
N SER A 126 -6.26 -4.39 11.44
CA SER A 126 -6.34 -4.95 10.09
C SER A 126 -6.53 -6.47 10.10
N LEU A 127 -5.88 -7.17 11.04
CA LEU A 127 -6.04 -8.61 11.22
C LEU A 127 -7.45 -8.97 11.70
N GLU A 128 -7.97 -8.23 12.69
CA GLU A 128 -9.32 -8.43 13.24
C GLU A 128 -10.41 -8.10 12.20
N MET A 129 -10.19 -7.08 11.37
CA MET A 129 -11.14 -6.63 10.35
C MET A 129 -11.06 -7.43 9.04
N GLY A 130 -9.96 -8.13 8.80
CA GLY A 130 -9.76 -8.89 7.57
C GLY A 130 -10.91 -9.83 7.20
N PRO A 131 -11.50 -10.62 8.14
CA PRO A 131 -12.68 -11.44 7.87
C PRO A 131 -13.92 -10.64 7.43
N TYR A 132 -13.97 -9.36 7.73
CA TYR A 132 -15.08 -8.45 7.41
C TYR A 132 -14.81 -7.58 6.17
N LEU A 133 -13.79 -7.89 5.37
CA LEU A 133 -13.40 -7.14 4.18
C LEU A 133 -14.60 -6.79 3.28
N LEU A 134 -15.52 -7.72 3.06
CA LEU A 134 -16.67 -7.52 2.17
C LEU A 134 -17.76 -6.61 2.76
N TYR A 135 -17.61 -6.13 4.01
CA TYR A 135 -18.46 -5.06 4.56
C TYR A 135 -18.00 -3.65 4.16
N GLU A 136 -16.84 -3.51 3.52
CA GLU A 136 -16.40 -2.22 2.99
C GLU A 136 -17.33 -1.71 1.90
N GLU A 137 -17.42 -0.37 1.78
CA GLU A 137 -18.32 0.34 0.88
C GLU A 137 -17.53 1.22 -0.09
N PRO A 138 -16.89 0.68 -1.14
CA PRO A 138 -16.10 1.47 -2.08
C PRO A 138 -16.93 2.44 -2.91
N LEU A 139 -18.25 2.23 -3.04
CA LEU A 139 -19.17 3.00 -3.87
C LEU A 139 -20.26 3.71 -3.04
N THR A 140 -19.89 4.48 -2.03
CA THR A 140 -20.85 5.30 -1.28
C THR A 140 -21.28 6.53 -2.07
N PRO A 141 -22.49 7.08 -1.86
CA PRO A 141 -23.00 8.23 -2.64
C PRO A 141 -22.14 9.49 -2.57
N LEU A 142 -21.55 9.81 -1.42
CA LEU A 142 -20.78 11.04 -1.20
C LEU A 142 -19.26 10.84 -1.23
N THR A 143 -18.80 9.75 -0.68
CA THR A 143 -17.37 9.50 -0.43
C THR A 143 -16.83 8.30 -1.21
N GLY A 144 -17.66 7.66 -2.01
CA GLY A 144 -17.25 6.54 -2.84
C GLY A 144 -16.32 6.96 -3.97
N THR A 145 -15.57 6.00 -4.46
CA THR A 145 -14.58 6.18 -5.54
C THR A 145 -15.13 6.89 -6.76
N GLN A 146 -16.38 6.60 -7.16
CA GLN A 146 -17.04 7.21 -8.32
C GLN A 146 -17.26 8.72 -8.16
N ALA A 147 -17.36 9.21 -6.92
CA ALA A 147 -17.51 10.63 -6.62
C ALA A 147 -16.16 11.33 -6.38
N GLN A 148 -15.24 10.66 -5.70
CA GLN A 148 -13.96 11.26 -5.28
C GLN A 148 -12.91 11.26 -6.41
N LEU A 149 -12.80 10.18 -7.17
CA LEU A 149 -11.77 10.04 -8.20
C LEU A 149 -11.83 11.17 -9.26
N PRO A 150 -12.99 11.56 -9.83
CA PRO A 150 -13.06 12.68 -10.76
C PRO A 150 -12.57 14.00 -10.17
N ILE A 151 -12.85 14.26 -8.89
CA ILE A 151 -12.41 15.48 -8.19
C ILE A 151 -10.88 15.46 -8.08
N LEU A 152 -10.31 14.38 -7.57
CA LEU A 152 -8.86 14.23 -7.43
C LEU A 152 -8.13 14.37 -8.78
N LEU A 153 -8.69 13.80 -9.83
CA LEU A 153 -8.12 13.93 -11.18
C LEU A 153 -8.23 15.36 -11.73
N SER A 154 -9.33 16.08 -11.45
CA SER A 154 -9.52 17.46 -11.91
C SER A 154 -8.61 18.46 -11.17
N GLU A 155 -8.21 18.14 -9.96
CA GLU A 155 -7.31 18.95 -9.13
C GLU A 155 -5.84 18.54 -9.23
N TYR A 156 -5.52 17.56 -10.09
CA TYR A 156 -4.16 17.05 -10.27
C TYR A 156 -3.23 18.18 -10.76
N ARG A 157 -2.13 18.39 -10.04
CA ARG A 157 -1.19 19.48 -10.33
C ARG A 157 0.01 18.97 -11.12
N PHE A 158 0.33 19.64 -12.21
CA PHE A 158 1.52 19.37 -13.02
C PHE A 158 2.65 20.28 -12.59
N TYR A 159 3.71 19.74 -12.02
CA TYR A 159 4.89 20.47 -11.58
C TYR A 159 5.99 20.46 -12.67
N ASN A 160 5.96 19.45 -13.54
CA ASN A 160 6.88 19.25 -14.65
C ASN A 160 6.19 18.49 -15.81
N THR A 161 6.90 18.28 -16.93
CA THR A 161 6.38 17.58 -18.11
C THR A 161 6.13 16.08 -17.86
N ASP A 162 6.93 15.44 -16.99
CA ASP A 162 6.80 14.00 -16.71
C ASP A 162 5.52 13.69 -15.93
N ASP A 163 5.00 14.68 -15.19
CA ASP A 163 3.70 14.57 -14.53
C ASP A 163 2.58 14.42 -15.54
N ILE A 164 2.68 15.01 -16.72
CA ILE A 164 1.69 14.88 -17.80
C ILE A 164 1.67 13.43 -18.30
N ASP A 165 2.83 12.84 -18.55
CA ASP A 165 2.94 11.46 -19.02
C ASP A 165 2.44 10.49 -17.95
N THR A 166 2.76 10.74 -16.68
CA THR A 166 2.27 9.98 -15.53
C THR A 166 0.75 10.06 -15.42
N TYR A 167 0.19 11.26 -15.55
CA TYR A 167 -1.26 11.47 -15.52
C TYR A 167 -1.97 10.75 -16.67
N LEU A 168 -1.46 10.86 -17.89
CA LEU A 168 -2.03 10.16 -19.04
C LEU A 168 -2.00 8.63 -18.85
N LYS A 169 -0.90 8.09 -18.31
CA LYS A 169 -0.82 6.68 -17.95
C LYS A 169 -1.83 6.32 -16.85
N LEU A 170 -1.96 7.18 -15.83
CA LEU A 170 -2.91 6.97 -14.74
C LEU A 170 -4.34 6.83 -15.26
N LEU A 171 -4.75 7.70 -16.20
CA LEU A 171 -6.07 7.60 -16.82
C LEU A 171 -6.31 6.25 -17.50
N THR A 172 -5.28 5.63 -18.06
CA THR A 172 -5.41 4.29 -18.69
C THR A 172 -5.61 3.15 -17.68
N THR A 173 -5.32 3.37 -16.39
CA THR A 173 -5.51 2.36 -15.33
C THR A 173 -6.90 2.40 -14.70
N ILE A 174 -7.68 3.45 -14.94
CA ILE A 174 -9.02 3.65 -14.37
C ILE A 174 -9.98 2.48 -14.71
N PRO A 175 -10.07 1.98 -15.95
CA PRO A 175 -10.94 0.86 -16.26
C PRO A 175 -10.64 -0.40 -15.45
N ASP A 176 -9.37 -0.74 -15.27
CA ASP A 176 -8.95 -1.91 -14.51
C ASP A 176 -9.25 -1.72 -13.00
N TYR A 177 -9.07 -0.50 -12.49
CA TYR A 177 -9.44 -0.17 -11.11
C TYR A 177 -10.94 -0.33 -10.88
N PHE A 178 -11.80 0.25 -11.71
CA PHE A 178 -13.24 0.06 -11.59
C PHE A 178 -13.68 -1.39 -11.84
N GLN A 179 -12.99 -2.12 -12.70
CA GLN A 179 -13.24 -3.57 -12.86
C GLN A 179 -12.93 -4.34 -11.57
N SER A 180 -11.92 -3.94 -10.80
CA SER A 180 -11.65 -4.55 -9.48
C SER A 180 -12.77 -4.25 -8.48
N ILE A 181 -13.31 -3.03 -8.48
CA ILE A 181 -14.46 -2.65 -7.65
C ILE A 181 -15.71 -3.46 -8.04
N VAL A 182 -15.98 -3.62 -9.35
CA VAL A 182 -17.10 -4.48 -9.81
C VAL A 182 -16.91 -5.92 -9.34
N THR A 183 -15.69 -6.42 -9.34
CA THR A 183 -15.38 -7.77 -8.82
C THR A 183 -15.63 -7.84 -7.31
N PHE A 184 -15.24 -6.81 -6.57
CA PHE A 184 -15.48 -6.69 -5.14
C PHE A 184 -16.99 -6.69 -4.81
N GLU A 185 -17.78 -5.83 -5.48
CA GLU A 185 -19.23 -5.75 -5.26
C GLU A 185 -19.95 -7.04 -5.61
N LYS A 186 -19.49 -7.75 -6.65
CA LYS A 186 -20.01 -9.09 -6.97
C LYS A 186 -19.68 -10.12 -5.88
N ALA A 187 -18.47 -10.10 -5.33
CA ALA A 187 -18.08 -10.97 -4.22
C ALA A 187 -18.95 -10.69 -2.99
N LYS A 188 -19.13 -9.41 -2.65
CA LYS A 188 -19.99 -8.94 -1.57
C LYS A 188 -21.45 -9.38 -1.74
N SER A 189 -21.99 -9.29 -2.95
CA SER A 189 -23.38 -9.73 -3.25
C SER A 189 -23.58 -11.24 -3.14
N ASN A 190 -22.52 -12.03 -3.18
CA ASN A 190 -22.56 -13.49 -3.13
C ASN A 190 -22.23 -14.06 -1.74
N ALA A 191 -21.80 -13.22 -0.80
CA ALA A 191 -21.43 -13.59 0.57
C ALA A 191 -22.63 -13.51 1.51
#